data_8e737dd202578763af68dbc71c906a4f
#
_entry.id   8e737dd202578763af68dbc71c906a4f
#
_cell.length_a   1.000
_cell.length_b   1.000
_cell.length_c   1.000
_cell.angle_alpha   90.00
_cell.angle_beta   90.00
_cell.angle_gamma   90.00
#
_symmetry.space_group_name_H-M   'P 1'
#
loop_
_entity.id
_entity.type
_entity.pdbx_description
1 polymer ?
#
loop_
_entity_poly.entity_id
_entity_poly.type
_entity_poly.pdbx_seq_one_letter_code
_entity_poly.pdbx_strand_id
1 'polypeptide(L)'
;MRFVLRLLALLVVLGVVAWAAVARPSLPAAERGRRLAERSGCFTCHGPGGIRGVANAGRADLTVPGFEGDVMMFAKNDDEIREWIRDGVTRAKAGSESWRAARDRGALRMPAYGDRFGQDGLDDLVAYVNAAAGNPAPEDSLAKAGLARVEELGCVGCHGPGGRLAPRNPGSLKGYVPSWDGRDFGELVRDRREFHQWLANGISDRFAKDPFARHFLERAAPTSPSRASRAT
;
A
#
# COMPACT_ATOMS: atom_id res chain seq x y z
N MET A 1 5.95 -30.34 -41.67
CA MET A 1 4.76 -29.79 -41.01
C MET A 1 4.79 -29.94 -39.48
N ARG A 2 4.99 -31.14 -38.90
CA ARG A 2 5.03 -31.35 -37.41
C ARG A 2 6.17 -30.62 -36.70
N PHE A 3 7.35 -30.46 -37.32
CA PHE A 3 8.49 -29.73 -36.74
C PHE A 3 8.21 -28.23 -36.64
N VAL A 4 7.65 -27.61 -37.68
CA VAL A 4 7.29 -26.19 -37.70
C VAL A 4 6.22 -25.89 -36.65
N LEU A 5 5.20 -26.74 -36.49
CA LEU A 5 4.19 -26.59 -35.47
C LEU A 5 4.77 -26.65 -34.04
N ARG A 6 5.72 -27.55 -33.79
CA ARG A 6 6.41 -27.66 -32.49
C ARG A 6 7.26 -26.43 -32.20
N LEU A 7 7.96 -25.88 -33.20
CA LEU A 7 8.75 -24.67 -33.06
C LEU A 7 7.86 -23.45 -32.73
N LEU A 8 6.74 -23.31 -33.46
CA LEU A 8 5.77 -22.23 -33.19
C LEU A 8 5.16 -22.35 -31.79
N ALA A 9 4.78 -23.55 -31.37
CA ALA A 9 4.27 -23.78 -30.02
C ALA A 9 5.31 -23.40 -28.94
N LEU A 10 6.58 -23.75 -29.14
CA LEU A 10 7.67 -23.38 -28.24
C LEU A 10 7.84 -21.87 -28.16
N LEU A 11 7.83 -21.19 -29.30
CA LEU A 11 7.96 -19.71 -29.33
C LEU A 11 6.78 -19.02 -28.63
N VAL A 12 5.55 -19.52 -28.79
CA VAL A 12 4.38 -19.02 -28.08
C VAL A 12 4.52 -19.21 -26.57
N VAL A 13 4.94 -20.40 -26.13
CA VAL A 13 5.15 -20.67 -24.69
C VAL A 13 6.24 -19.76 -24.12
N LEU A 14 7.38 -19.60 -24.81
CA LEU A 14 8.44 -18.70 -24.37
C LEU A 14 7.96 -17.24 -24.31
N GLY A 15 7.17 -16.81 -25.29
CA GLY A 15 6.57 -15.48 -25.30
C GLY A 15 5.61 -15.25 -24.12
N VAL A 16 4.76 -16.23 -23.81
CA VAL A 16 3.85 -16.18 -22.66
C VAL A 16 4.63 -16.15 -21.34
N VAL A 17 5.67 -16.98 -21.21
CA VAL A 17 6.53 -17.00 -20.01
C VAL A 17 7.26 -15.67 -19.84
N ALA A 18 7.85 -15.13 -20.90
CA ALA A 18 8.52 -13.84 -20.88
C ALA A 18 7.54 -12.71 -20.52
N TRP A 19 6.37 -12.70 -21.13
CA TRP A 19 5.30 -11.75 -20.79
C TRP A 19 4.89 -11.86 -19.33
N ALA A 20 4.61 -13.06 -18.84
CA ALA A 20 4.23 -13.29 -17.44
C ALA A 20 5.32 -12.84 -16.47
N ALA A 21 6.60 -13.01 -16.81
CA ALA A 21 7.72 -12.55 -15.98
C ALA A 21 7.81 -11.02 -15.91
N VAL A 22 7.60 -10.32 -17.05
CA VAL A 22 7.62 -8.84 -17.11
C VAL A 22 6.38 -8.23 -16.47
N ALA A 23 5.21 -8.80 -16.70
CA ALA A 23 3.94 -8.30 -16.18
C ALA A 23 3.68 -8.71 -14.72
N ARG A 24 4.57 -9.51 -14.12
CA ARG A 24 4.36 -10.01 -12.75
C ARG A 24 4.30 -8.85 -11.75
N PRO A 25 3.21 -8.72 -10.98
CA PRO A 25 3.10 -7.68 -9.97
C PRO A 25 4.16 -7.91 -8.88
N SER A 26 4.90 -6.86 -8.53
CA SER A 26 5.78 -6.85 -7.36
C SER A 26 5.21 -5.89 -6.31
N LEU A 27 4.06 -6.28 -5.75
CA LEU A 27 3.36 -5.44 -4.78
C LEU A 27 4.21 -5.27 -3.51
N PRO A 28 4.34 -4.04 -2.98
CA PRO A 28 5.01 -3.80 -1.71
C PRO A 28 4.22 -4.45 -0.55
N ALA A 29 4.91 -4.72 0.56
CA ALA A 29 4.33 -5.35 1.74
C ALA A 29 3.07 -4.61 2.22
N ALA A 30 3.11 -3.28 2.28
CA ALA A 30 1.97 -2.47 2.69
C ALA A 30 0.73 -2.67 1.78
N GLU A 31 0.91 -2.77 0.45
CA GLU A 31 -0.23 -3.03 -0.44
C GLU A 31 -0.74 -4.47 -0.33
N ARG A 32 0.15 -5.47 -0.13
CA ARG A 32 -0.28 -6.84 0.15
C ARG A 32 -1.07 -6.90 1.45
N GLY A 33 -0.60 -6.20 2.50
CA GLY A 33 -1.29 -6.05 3.78
C GLY A 33 -2.65 -5.35 3.65
N ARG A 34 -2.73 -4.27 2.89
CA ARG A 34 -4.00 -3.59 2.62
C ARG A 34 -5.03 -4.53 2.00
N ARG A 35 -4.62 -5.26 0.96
CA ARG A 35 -5.49 -6.25 0.30
C ARG A 35 -5.89 -7.39 1.22
N LEU A 36 -4.97 -7.81 2.09
CA LEU A 36 -5.25 -8.84 3.10
C LEU A 36 -6.24 -8.32 4.15
N ALA A 37 -6.04 -7.11 4.67
CA ALA A 37 -6.95 -6.45 5.61
C ALA A 37 -8.37 -6.30 5.04
N GLU A 38 -8.47 -5.87 3.76
CA GLU A 38 -9.74 -5.74 3.05
C GLU A 38 -10.47 -7.09 2.95
N ARG A 39 -9.79 -8.14 2.49
CA ARG A 39 -10.39 -9.48 2.36
C ARG A 39 -10.74 -10.13 3.70
N SER A 40 -10.05 -9.73 4.77
CA SER A 40 -10.26 -10.26 6.12
C SER A 40 -11.31 -9.49 6.92
N GLY A 41 -11.89 -8.43 6.33
CA GLY A 41 -12.95 -7.65 6.95
C GLY A 41 -12.46 -6.64 8.00
N CYS A 42 -11.16 -6.33 8.09
CA CYS A 42 -10.62 -5.38 9.07
C CYS A 42 -11.30 -4.00 8.96
N PHE A 43 -11.60 -3.58 7.74
CA PHE A 43 -12.21 -2.26 7.48
C PHE A 43 -13.70 -2.17 7.86
N THR A 44 -14.35 -3.29 8.18
CA THR A 44 -15.72 -3.27 8.73
C THR A 44 -15.76 -2.56 10.08
N CYS A 45 -14.72 -2.68 10.89
CA CYS A 45 -14.58 -2.02 12.19
C CYS A 45 -13.67 -0.80 12.13
N HIS A 46 -12.51 -0.90 11.46
CA HIS A 46 -11.54 0.19 11.39
C HIS A 46 -11.87 1.26 10.32
N GLY A 47 -12.97 1.08 9.57
CA GLY A 47 -13.42 1.98 8.51
C GLY A 47 -12.60 1.87 7.22
N PRO A 48 -13.03 2.55 6.15
CA PRO A 48 -12.36 2.50 4.86
C PRO A 48 -10.87 2.83 4.97
N GLY A 49 -10.01 1.93 4.52
CA GLY A 49 -8.57 2.09 4.62
C GLY A 49 -8.01 2.15 6.05
N GLY A 50 -8.82 1.83 7.07
CA GLY A 50 -8.39 1.94 8.47
C GLY A 50 -8.23 3.37 8.99
N ILE A 51 -8.71 4.38 8.24
CA ILE A 51 -8.49 5.79 8.60
C ILE A 51 -9.37 6.22 9.77
N ARG A 52 -10.65 5.82 9.74
CA ARG A 52 -11.62 6.23 10.76
C ARG A 52 -12.55 5.08 11.10
N GLY A 53 -12.41 4.55 12.32
CA GLY A 53 -13.20 3.44 12.80
C GLY A 53 -14.67 3.80 13.04
N VAL A 54 -15.49 2.76 13.11
CA VAL A 54 -16.94 2.89 13.37
C VAL A 54 -17.21 3.23 14.85
N ALA A 55 -18.42 3.66 15.14
CA ALA A 55 -18.86 3.89 16.51
C ALA A 55 -18.75 2.61 17.37
N ASN A 56 -18.27 2.75 18.60
CA ASN A 56 -18.13 1.67 19.57
C ASN A 56 -18.71 2.10 20.92
N ALA A 57 -20.00 1.89 21.06
CA ALA A 57 -20.72 2.24 22.27
C ALA A 57 -20.11 1.57 23.51
N GLY A 58 -20.04 2.29 24.62
CA GLY A 58 -19.44 1.82 25.88
C GLY A 58 -17.92 2.03 25.99
N ARG A 59 -17.24 2.39 24.90
CA ARG A 59 -15.85 2.84 24.94
C ARG A 59 -15.76 4.33 25.31
N ALA A 60 -14.67 4.72 25.98
CA ALA A 60 -14.46 6.13 26.36
C ALA A 60 -14.27 7.06 25.15
N ASP A 61 -13.62 6.54 24.11
CA ASP A 61 -13.39 7.20 22.81
C ASP A 61 -14.59 7.07 21.85
N LEU A 62 -15.61 6.31 22.22
CA LEU A 62 -16.86 6.06 21.47
C LEU A 62 -16.65 5.46 20.06
N THR A 63 -15.43 5.13 19.68
CA THR A 63 -15.08 4.63 18.34
C THR A 63 -14.14 3.43 18.42
N VAL A 64 -14.05 2.67 17.34
CA VAL A 64 -12.93 1.77 17.09
C VAL A 64 -11.74 2.64 16.64
N PRO A 65 -10.52 2.46 17.18
CA PRO A 65 -9.36 3.25 16.76
C PRO A 65 -9.10 3.13 15.26
N GLY A 66 -8.80 4.25 14.61
CA GLY A 66 -8.22 4.26 13.25
C GLY A 66 -6.74 3.90 13.29
N PHE A 67 -6.14 3.70 12.10
CA PHE A 67 -4.69 3.53 12.00
C PHE A 67 -3.98 4.86 11.92
N GLU A 68 -4.61 5.88 11.32
CA GLU A 68 -4.06 7.23 11.22
C GLU A 68 -4.11 7.93 12.57
N GLY A 69 -2.94 8.33 13.10
CA GLY A 69 -2.80 9.07 14.35
C GLY A 69 -3.01 8.26 15.62
N ASP A 70 -3.90 7.27 15.63
CA ASP A 70 -4.28 6.56 16.85
C ASP A 70 -3.38 5.35 17.17
N VAL A 71 -2.69 4.80 16.18
CA VAL A 71 -1.93 3.54 16.35
C VAL A 71 -0.94 3.62 17.50
N MET A 72 -0.20 4.73 17.66
CA MET A 72 0.80 4.88 18.72
C MET A 72 0.21 4.95 20.14
N MET A 73 -1.07 5.22 20.28
CA MET A 73 -1.79 5.15 21.56
C MET A 73 -2.10 3.69 21.97
N PHE A 74 -2.17 2.79 20.99
CA PHE A 74 -2.57 1.41 21.18
C PHE A 74 -1.42 0.42 21.04
N ALA A 75 -0.42 0.73 20.19
CA ALA A 75 0.75 -0.10 19.94
C ALA A 75 2.02 0.76 19.90
N LYS A 76 3.04 0.38 20.65
CA LYS A 76 4.32 1.12 20.75
C LYS A 76 5.32 0.72 19.65
N ASN A 77 5.15 -0.46 19.08
CA ASN A 77 6.04 -1.06 18.10
C ASN A 77 5.32 -2.13 17.27
N ASP A 78 6.01 -2.67 16.29
CA ASP A 78 5.50 -3.70 15.39
C ASP A 78 5.06 -4.97 16.09
N ASP A 79 5.74 -5.35 17.17
CA ASP A 79 5.38 -6.57 17.93
C ASP A 79 4.04 -6.41 18.63
N GLU A 80 3.75 -5.23 19.18
CA GLU A 80 2.44 -4.93 19.75
C GLU A 80 1.35 -4.87 18.67
N ILE A 81 1.66 -4.41 17.46
CA ILE A 81 0.71 -4.48 16.32
C ILE A 81 0.44 -5.95 15.96
N ARG A 82 1.47 -6.81 15.93
CA ARG A 82 1.31 -8.26 15.71
C ARG A 82 0.46 -8.90 16.80
N GLU A 83 0.70 -8.56 18.07
CA GLU A 83 -0.11 -9.05 19.19
C GLU A 83 -1.58 -8.65 19.04
N TRP A 84 -1.85 -7.39 18.68
CA TRP A 84 -3.20 -6.93 18.41
C TRP A 84 -3.90 -7.78 17.34
N ILE A 85 -3.23 -8.04 16.24
CA ILE A 85 -3.80 -8.80 15.12
C ILE A 85 -3.98 -10.27 15.53
N ARG A 86 -2.96 -10.89 16.12
CA ARG A 86 -2.98 -12.30 16.47
C ARG A 86 -3.89 -12.61 17.65
N ASP A 87 -3.81 -11.81 18.71
CA ASP A 87 -4.40 -12.12 20.01
C ASP A 87 -5.64 -11.23 20.33
N GLY A 88 -5.91 -10.20 19.49
CA GLY A 88 -6.99 -9.21 19.73
C GLY A 88 -6.68 -8.24 20.87
N VAL A 89 -5.49 -8.29 21.44
CA VAL A 89 -5.00 -7.45 22.54
C VAL A 89 -3.49 -7.63 22.73
N THR A 90 -2.78 -6.60 23.18
CA THR A 90 -1.37 -6.76 23.56
C THR A 90 -1.25 -7.44 24.94
N ARG A 91 -0.15 -8.17 25.17
CA ARG A 91 0.15 -8.81 26.48
C ARG A 91 0.13 -7.80 27.61
N ALA A 92 0.71 -6.63 27.41
CA ALA A 92 0.73 -5.56 28.38
C ALA A 92 -0.69 -5.11 28.77
N LYS A 93 -1.57 -4.92 27.80
CA LYS A 93 -2.97 -4.51 28.03
C LYS A 93 -3.82 -5.68 28.60
N ALA A 94 -3.59 -6.89 28.16
CA ALA A 94 -4.26 -8.07 28.71
C ALA A 94 -3.96 -8.26 30.20
N GLY A 95 -2.76 -7.91 30.67
CA GLY A 95 -2.36 -7.93 32.08
C GLY A 95 -3.01 -6.82 32.94
N SER A 96 -3.53 -5.74 32.36
CA SER A 96 -4.13 -4.62 33.08
C SER A 96 -5.61 -4.85 33.35
N GLU A 97 -6.01 -4.87 34.62
CA GLU A 97 -7.41 -5.02 35.02
C GLU A 97 -8.28 -3.85 34.56
N SER A 98 -7.79 -2.61 34.74
CA SER A 98 -8.50 -1.41 34.28
C SER A 98 -8.71 -1.39 32.78
N TRP A 99 -7.71 -1.85 32.03
CA TRP A 99 -7.83 -1.92 30.57
C TRP A 99 -8.83 -3.01 30.12
N ARG A 100 -8.81 -4.19 30.77
CA ARG A 100 -9.81 -5.25 30.51
C ARG A 100 -11.22 -4.74 30.78
N ALA A 101 -11.44 -4.12 31.94
CA ALA A 101 -12.76 -3.55 32.28
C ALA A 101 -13.20 -2.47 31.29
N ALA A 102 -12.29 -1.63 30.81
CA ALA A 102 -12.59 -0.61 29.79
C ALA A 102 -12.94 -1.24 28.43
N ARG A 103 -12.17 -2.27 28.01
CA ARG A 103 -12.44 -3.04 26.80
C ARG A 103 -13.81 -3.74 26.86
N ASP A 104 -14.10 -4.36 27.99
CA ASP A 104 -15.30 -5.21 28.14
C ASP A 104 -16.60 -4.40 28.19
N ARG A 105 -16.53 -3.07 28.42
CA ARG A 105 -17.65 -2.16 28.25
C ARG A 105 -17.97 -1.85 26.79
N GLY A 106 -16.99 -1.97 25.88
CA GLY A 106 -17.18 -1.69 24.46
C GLY A 106 -18.07 -2.75 23.78
N ALA A 107 -18.96 -2.29 22.90
CA ALA A 107 -19.82 -3.17 22.11
C ALA A 107 -19.01 -3.99 21.09
N LEU A 108 -17.92 -3.42 20.59
CA LEU A 108 -17.01 -4.08 19.63
C LEU A 108 -15.66 -4.33 20.27
N ARG A 109 -15.11 -5.52 19.99
CA ARG A 109 -13.77 -5.93 20.40
C ARG A 109 -13.00 -6.42 19.20
N MET A 110 -11.71 -6.13 19.16
CA MET A 110 -10.86 -6.70 18.12
C MET A 110 -10.82 -8.23 18.27
N PRO A 111 -11.16 -9.00 17.22
CA PRO A 111 -11.06 -10.44 17.28
C PRO A 111 -9.60 -10.89 17.28
N ALA A 112 -9.32 -12.04 17.89
CA ALA A 112 -8.04 -12.73 17.75
C ALA A 112 -8.06 -13.53 16.43
N TYR A 113 -7.10 -13.26 15.55
CA TYR A 113 -6.98 -13.99 14.29
C TYR A 113 -6.06 -15.22 14.40
N GLY A 114 -5.30 -15.36 15.52
CA GLY A 114 -4.36 -16.46 15.70
C GLY A 114 -3.33 -16.55 14.58
N ASP A 115 -3.06 -17.75 14.12
CA ASP A 115 -2.08 -18.04 13.07
C ASP A 115 -2.67 -18.00 11.65
N ARG A 116 -3.90 -17.44 11.50
CA ARG A 116 -4.64 -17.43 10.23
C ARG A 116 -3.85 -16.84 9.06
N PHE A 117 -2.98 -15.88 9.32
CA PHE A 117 -2.25 -15.17 8.28
C PHE A 117 -0.84 -15.70 8.01
N GLY A 118 -0.32 -16.58 8.86
CA GLY A 118 1.10 -16.94 8.84
C GLY A 118 2.00 -15.73 9.11
N GLN A 119 3.32 -15.95 9.15
CA GLN A 119 4.27 -14.87 9.45
C GLN A 119 4.27 -13.79 8.36
N ASP A 120 4.38 -14.18 7.09
CA ASP A 120 4.45 -13.24 5.97
C ASP A 120 3.19 -12.36 5.87
N GLY A 121 2.01 -12.95 6.05
CA GLY A 121 0.75 -12.19 6.02
C GLY A 121 0.61 -11.25 7.20
N LEU A 122 1.12 -11.64 8.36
CA LEU A 122 1.15 -10.79 9.56
C LEU A 122 2.10 -9.61 9.36
N ASP A 123 3.29 -9.84 8.78
CA ASP A 123 4.25 -8.80 8.46
C ASP A 123 3.72 -7.82 7.40
N ASP A 124 3.00 -8.33 6.40
CA ASP A 124 2.31 -7.50 5.41
C ASP A 124 1.23 -6.62 6.06
N LEU A 125 0.45 -7.15 7.00
CA LEU A 125 -0.56 -6.38 7.75
C LEU A 125 0.10 -5.29 8.61
N VAL A 126 1.19 -5.61 9.32
CA VAL A 126 1.96 -4.62 10.09
C VAL A 126 2.51 -3.52 9.19
N ALA A 127 3.07 -3.88 8.04
CA ALA A 127 3.56 -2.90 7.06
C ALA A 127 2.44 -1.97 6.58
N TYR A 128 1.23 -2.48 6.39
CA TYR A 128 0.09 -1.67 6.02
C TYR A 128 -0.37 -0.72 7.15
N VAL A 129 -0.50 -1.24 8.38
CA VAL A 129 -0.87 -0.42 9.54
C VAL A 129 0.12 0.73 9.73
N ASN A 130 1.42 0.45 9.66
CA ASN A 130 2.46 1.47 9.72
C ASN A 130 2.37 2.49 8.58
N ALA A 131 2.13 2.04 7.35
CA ALA A 131 1.97 2.94 6.22
C ALA A 131 0.78 3.87 6.42
N ALA A 132 -0.37 3.35 6.85
CA ALA A 132 -1.58 4.12 7.12
C ALA A 132 -1.40 5.10 8.32
N ALA A 133 -0.59 4.71 9.31
CA ALA A 133 -0.23 5.55 10.45
C ALA A 133 0.86 6.61 10.14
N GLY A 134 1.44 6.59 8.94
CA GLY A 134 2.56 7.46 8.59
C GLY A 134 3.90 7.06 9.22
N ASN A 135 4.07 5.81 9.64
CA ASN A 135 5.27 5.30 10.29
C ASN A 135 6.17 4.49 9.35
N PRO A 136 7.51 4.51 9.53
CA PRO A 136 8.22 5.51 10.33
C PRO A 136 8.15 6.89 9.67
N ALA A 137 8.01 7.94 10.47
CA ALA A 137 8.17 9.30 9.98
C ALA A 137 9.64 9.54 9.57
N PRO A 138 9.90 10.31 8.50
CA PRO A 138 11.27 10.67 8.14
C PRO A 138 11.97 11.39 9.28
N GLU A 139 13.24 11.04 9.56
CA GLU A 139 14.06 11.74 10.57
C GLU A 139 14.77 12.95 9.99
N ASP A 140 15.23 12.84 8.75
CA ASP A 140 15.93 13.89 8.02
C ASP A 140 15.03 15.08 7.70
N SER A 141 15.53 16.31 7.88
CA SER A 141 14.75 17.53 7.70
C SER A 141 14.31 17.76 6.24
N LEU A 142 15.14 17.40 5.27
CA LEU A 142 14.81 17.51 3.84
C LEU A 142 13.73 16.50 3.47
N ALA A 143 13.83 15.27 3.99
CA ALA A 143 12.81 14.25 3.79
C ALA A 143 11.47 14.63 4.44
N LYS A 144 11.48 15.25 5.63
CA LYS A 144 10.26 15.83 6.26
C LYS A 144 9.63 16.90 5.38
N ALA A 145 10.43 17.84 4.89
CA ALA A 145 9.96 18.90 3.98
C ALA A 145 9.42 18.31 2.67
N GLY A 146 10.08 17.28 2.14
CA GLY A 146 9.62 16.54 0.95
C GLY A 146 8.27 15.85 1.18
N LEU A 147 8.09 15.20 2.32
CA LEU A 147 6.82 14.55 2.68
C LEU A 147 5.68 15.57 2.77
N ALA A 148 5.89 16.68 3.48
CA ALA A 148 4.90 17.76 3.56
C ALA A 148 4.52 18.29 2.17
N ARG A 149 5.49 18.43 1.27
CA ARG A 149 5.25 18.88 -0.10
C ARG A 149 4.46 17.87 -0.93
N VAL A 150 4.74 16.58 -0.75
CA VAL A 150 4.04 15.46 -1.38
C VAL A 150 2.57 15.41 -0.96
N GLU A 151 2.30 15.67 0.30
CA GLU A 151 0.94 15.74 0.85
C GLU A 151 0.20 16.98 0.33
N GLU A 152 0.83 18.14 0.37
CA GLU A 152 0.28 19.41 -0.18
C GLU A 152 -0.08 19.28 -1.67
N LEU A 153 0.76 18.62 -2.46
CA LEU A 153 0.53 18.40 -3.90
C LEU A 153 -0.45 17.25 -4.19
N GLY A 154 -0.94 16.53 -3.17
CA GLY A 154 -1.90 15.45 -3.32
C GLY A 154 -1.33 14.17 -3.95
N CYS A 155 -0.01 13.99 -3.99
CA CYS A 155 0.63 12.81 -4.58
C CYS A 155 0.18 11.51 -3.91
N VAL A 156 -0.07 11.56 -2.60
CA VAL A 156 -0.54 10.41 -1.81
C VAL A 156 -1.93 9.93 -2.21
N GLY A 157 -2.72 10.75 -2.89
CA GLY A 157 -4.03 10.34 -3.41
C GLY A 157 -3.94 9.19 -4.42
N CYS A 158 -2.85 9.15 -5.20
CA CYS A 158 -2.60 8.09 -6.17
C CYS A 158 -1.60 7.04 -5.68
N HIS A 159 -0.59 7.44 -4.87
CA HIS A 159 0.47 6.54 -4.40
C HIS A 159 0.20 5.96 -3.01
N GLY A 160 -0.87 6.41 -2.35
CA GLY A 160 -1.21 6.04 -0.97
C GLY A 160 -0.32 6.70 0.08
N PRO A 161 -0.63 6.50 1.37
CA PRO A 161 0.14 7.06 2.48
C PRO A 161 1.64 6.77 2.35
N GLY A 162 2.46 7.82 2.42
CA GLY A 162 3.90 7.74 2.26
C GLY A 162 4.39 7.17 0.92
N GLY A 163 3.52 7.07 -0.09
CA GLY A 163 3.86 6.48 -1.39
C GLY A 163 4.05 4.96 -1.37
N ARG A 164 3.56 4.27 -0.35
CA ARG A 164 3.82 2.84 -0.08
C ARG A 164 2.75 1.90 -0.62
N LEU A 165 1.68 2.41 -1.19
CA LEU A 165 0.63 1.58 -1.77
C LEU A 165 0.79 1.44 -3.29
N ALA A 166 0.04 0.50 -3.86
CA ALA A 166 -0.01 0.24 -5.29
C ALA A 166 -1.48 0.12 -5.73
N PRO A 167 -2.25 1.23 -5.69
CA PRO A 167 -3.66 1.23 -6.07
C PRO A 167 -3.85 0.77 -7.50
N ARG A 168 -5.02 0.19 -7.77
CA ARG A 168 -5.36 -0.31 -9.10
C ARG A 168 -5.33 0.82 -10.14
N ASN A 169 -4.69 0.56 -11.27
CA ASN A 169 -4.69 1.44 -12.44
C ASN A 169 -4.87 0.58 -13.70
N PRO A 170 -6.13 0.21 -14.02
CA PRO A 170 -6.44 -0.56 -15.21
C PRO A 170 -5.96 0.21 -16.46
N GLY A 171 -5.26 -0.49 -17.34
CA GLY A 171 -4.66 0.12 -18.53
C GLY A 171 -3.17 0.37 -18.41
N SER A 172 -2.60 0.49 -17.20
CA SER A 172 -1.15 0.45 -17.03
C SER A 172 -0.61 -0.98 -17.22
N LEU A 173 0.67 -1.11 -17.57
CA LEU A 173 1.31 -2.40 -17.87
C LEU A 173 1.13 -3.43 -16.73
N LYS A 174 1.30 -2.99 -15.48
CA LYS A 174 1.17 -3.84 -14.29
C LYS A 174 -0.21 -3.79 -13.63
N GLY A 175 -1.12 -2.95 -14.12
CA GLY A 175 -2.48 -2.81 -13.61
C GLY A 175 -2.61 -2.02 -12.30
N TYR A 176 -1.55 -1.34 -11.86
CA TYR A 176 -1.54 -0.50 -10.64
C TYR A 176 -0.59 0.70 -10.77
N VAL A 177 -0.75 1.67 -9.87
CA VAL A 177 0.19 2.79 -9.69
C VAL A 177 1.39 2.26 -8.90
N PRO A 178 2.63 2.38 -9.39
CA PRO A 178 3.82 1.92 -8.66
C PRO A 178 4.00 2.67 -7.34
N SER A 179 4.37 1.94 -6.28
CA SER A 179 4.84 2.55 -5.03
C SER A 179 6.22 3.19 -5.20
N TRP A 180 6.58 4.09 -4.28
CA TRP A 180 7.91 4.72 -4.27
C TRP A 180 8.98 3.85 -3.63
N ASP A 181 8.61 2.78 -2.98
CA ASP A 181 9.48 1.77 -2.45
C ASP A 181 9.39 0.47 -3.28
N GLY A 182 10.42 -0.37 -3.12
CA GLY A 182 10.43 -1.66 -3.76
C GLY A 182 10.94 -1.65 -5.20
N ARG A 183 10.76 -2.80 -5.86
CA ARG A 183 11.36 -3.10 -7.16
C ARG A 183 10.88 -2.20 -8.29
N ASP A 184 9.59 -1.88 -8.31
CA ASP A 184 8.98 -1.15 -9.42
C ASP A 184 9.54 0.27 -9.52
N PHE A 185 9.85 0.91 -8.39
CA PHE A 185 10.48 2.22 -8.40
C PHE A 185 11.84 2.18 -9.08
N GLY A 186 12.68 1.19 -8.75
CA GLY A 186 14.01 1.03 -9.37
C GLY A 186 13.95 0.70 -10.86
N GLU A 187 12.86 0.06 -11.34
CA GLU A 187 12.63 -0.18 -12.76
C GLU A 187 12.28 1.11 -13.52
N LEU A 188 11.54 2.02 -12.89
CA LEU A 188 11.05 3.27 -13.47
C LEU A 188 12.05 4.43 -13.34
N VAL A 189 12.85 4.45 -12.28
CA VAL A 189 13.76 5.55 -11.94
C VAL A 189 15.16 5.01 -11.73
N ARG A 190 16.07 5.29 -12.66
CA ARG A 190 17.47 4.85 -12.60
C ARG A 190 18.38 5.83 -11.88
N ASP A 191 18.04 7.12 -11.98
CA ASP A 191 18.83 8.21 -11.45
C ASP A 191 17.96 9.42 -11.07
N ARG A 192 18.61 10.42 -10.47
CA ARG A 192 17.96 11.66 -10.05
C ARG A 192 17.36 12.44 -11.22
N ARG A 193 17.95 12.38 -12.39
CA ARG A 193 17.45 13.06 -13.59
C ARG A 193 16.15 12.45 -14.07
N GLU A 194 16.08 11.12 -14.16
CA GLU A 194 14.82 10.42 -14.49
C GLU A 194 13.73 10.71 -13.45
N PHE A 195 14.07 10.78 -12.16
CA PHE A 195 13.13 11.16 -11.11
C PHE A 195 12.54 12.56 -11.35
N HIS A 196 13.40 13.55 -11.64
CA HIS A 196 12.94 14.91 -11.99
C HIS A 196 12.06 14.93 -13.24
N GLN A 197 12.38 14.13 -14.26
CA GLN A 197 11.56 14.05 -15.47
C GLN A 197 10.18 13.48 -15.18
N TRP A 198 10.08 12.46 -14.32
CA TRP A 198 8.77 11.93 -13.87
C TRP A 198 7.95 12.99 -13.15
N LEU A 199 8.54 13.76 -12.26
CA LEU A 199 7.84 14.83 -11.54
C LEU A 199 7.41 15.99 -12.47
N ALA A 200 8.27 16.40 -13.37
CA ALA A 200 8.05 17.55 -14.23
C ALA A 200 7.14 17.23 -15.43
N ASN A 201 7.29 16.07 -16.04
CA ASN A 201 6.70 15.73 -17.33
C ASN A 201 5.70 14.55 -17.23
N GLY A 202 5.62 13.86 -16.10
CA GLY A 202 4.83 12.64 -15.92
C GLY A 202 5.40 11.42 -16.66
N ILE A 203 6.61 11.54 -17.24
CA ILE A 203 7.31 10.47 -17.96
C ILE A 203 8.79 10.81 -18.09
N SER A 204 9.69 9.82 -17.96
CA SER A 204 11.10 10.03 -18.29
C SER A 204 11.36 9.91 -19.80
N ASP A 205 12.43 10.57 -20.28
CA ASP A 205 12.81 10.54 -21.69
C ASP A 205 13.03 9.13 -22.23
N ARG A 206 13.51 8.22 -21.38
CA ARG A 206 13.70 6.82 -21.73
C ARG A 206 12.39 6.14 -22.11
N PHE A 207 11.36 6.32 -21.30
CA PHE A 207 10.05 5.75 -21.58
C PHE A 207 9.28 6.52 -22.66
N ALA A 208 9.48 7.82 -22.76
CA ALA A 208 8.87 8.63 -23.81
C ALA A 208 9.32 8.22 -25.23
N LYS A 209 10.53 7.69 -25.36
CA LYS A 209 11.11 7.21 -26.62
C LYS A 209 10.77 5.74 -26.92
N ASP A 210 10.28 4.98 -25.94
CA ASP A 210 9.90 3.57 -26.11
C ASP A 210 8.43 3.45 -26.52
N PRO A 211 8.12 2.97 -27.74
CA PRO A 211 6.74 2.84 -28.23
C PRO A 211 5.89 1.91 -27.37
N PHE A 212 6.48 0.83 -26.83
CA PHE A 212 5.78 -0.12 -25.96
C PHE A 212 5.38 0.53 -24.63
N ALA A 213 6.32 1.23 -23.97
CA ALA A 213 6.05 1.95 -22.74
C ALA A 213 4.98 3.05 -22.94
N ARG A 214 5.09 3.83 -24.02
CA ARG A 214 4.11 4.87 -24.38
C ARG A 214 2.71 4.31 -24.52
N HIS A 215 2.54 3.17 -25.19
CA HIS A 215 1.23 2.54 -25.38
C HIS A 215 0.49 2.29 -24.05
N PHE A 216 1.20 1.86 -23.01
CA PHE A 216 0.61 1.65 -21.69
C PHE A 216 0.43 2.93 -20.89
N LEU A 217 1.35 3.89 -21.03
CA LEU A 217 1.26 5.18 -20.35
C LEU A 217 0.08 6.02 -20.88
N GLU A 218 -0.21 5.95 -22.18
CA GLU A 218 -1.35 6.63 -22.77
C GLU A 218 -2.70 6.04 -22.34
N ARG A 219 -2.73 4.76 -21.99
CA ARG A 219 -3.93 4.03 -21.52
C ARG A 219 -4.10 4.05 -20.01
N ALA A 220 -3.04 4.30 -19.28
CA ALA A 220 -3.11 4.47 -17.84
C ALA A 220 -3.98 5.68 -17.50
N ALA A 221 -4.82 5.59 -16.48
CA ALA A 221 -5.57 6.74 -16.01
C ALA A 221 -4.60 7.89 -15.67
N PRO A 222 -4.94 9.15 -15.97
CA PRO A 222 -4.07 10.27 -15.64
C PRO A 222 -3.85 10.32 -14.13
N THR A 223 -2.61 10.07 -13.74
CA THR A 223 -2.20 10.05 -12.34
C THR A 223 -1.65 11.39 -11.87
N SER A 224 -1.65 12.42 -12.76
CA SER A 224 -1.09 13.75 -12.45
C SER A 224 -2.11 14.86 -12.63
N PRO A 225 -2.29 15.74 -11.63
CA PRO A 225 -3.10 16.95 -11.76
C PRO A 225 -2.56 17.93 -12.83
N SER A 226 -1.30 17.81 -13.24
CA SER A 226 -0.67 18.70 -14.21
C SER A 226 -1.21 18.59 -15.65
N ARG A 227 -1.93 17.54 -16.00
CA ARG A 227 -2.59 17.42 -17.32
C ARG A 227 -3.95 18.10 -17.39
N ALA A 228 -4.65 18.23 -16.28
CA ALA A 228 -5.96 18.88 -16.24
C ALA A 228 -5.88 20.42 -16.43
N SER A 229 -4.75 21.06 -16.07
CA SER A 229 -4.57 22.51 -16.16
C SER A 229 -4.00 23.02 -17.49
N ARG A 230 -3.68 22.12 -18.44
CA ARG A 230 -3.21 22.50 -19.78
C ARG A 230 -4.26 22.35 -20.88
N ALA A 231 -5.48 21.98 -20.53
CA ALA A 231 -6.60 21.78 -21.46
C ALA A 231 -7.69 22.85 -21.33
N THR A 232 -7.38 23.96 -20.67
CA THR A 232 -8.16 25.22 -20.68
C THR A 232 -7.23 26.40 -21.17
#